data_4501cc262c9a172a1c9418cc1c605058
#
_entry.id   4501cc262c9a172a1c9418cc1c605058
#
_cell.length_a   1.000
_cell.length_b   1.000
_cell.length_c   1.000
_cell.angle_alpha   90.00
_cell.angle_beta   90.00
_cell.angle_gamma   90.00
#
_symmetry.space_group_name_H-M   'P 1'
#
loop_
_entity.id
_entity.type
_entity.pdbx_description
1 polymer ?
#
loop_
_entity_poly.entity_id
_entity_poly.type
_entity_poly.pdbx_seq_one_letter_code
_entity_poly.pdbx_strand_id
1 'polypeptide(L)'
;MKAYKIKKYIIAADLPEDAENIFIHEIGETLPEEAIEEVSLQLEICCDDGRVMTIKEIINEELDKRQEWRRLGVHCETYRPFIVKILT
;
A
#
# COMPACT_ATOMS: atom_id res chain seq x y z
N MET A 1 4.06 1.40 -8.88
CA MET A 1 3.22 1.97 -7.80
C MET A 1 3.99 2.97 -6.96
N LYS A 2 3.30 3.96 -6.45
CA LYS A 2 3.82 4.92 -5.47
C LYS A 2 3.23 4.60 -4.10
N ALA A 3 3.70 5.28 -3.07
CA ALA A 3 3.18 5.13 -1.72
C ALA A 3 2.67 6.47 -1.20
N TYR A 4 1.51 6.46 -0.57
CA TYR A 4 0.86 7.65 -0.03
C TYR A 4 0.52 7.43 1.43
N LYS A 5 0.75 8.45 2.24
CA LYS A 5 0.39 8.42 3.66
C LYS A 5 -0.88 9.22 3.88
N ILE A 6 -1.89 8.57 4.45
CA ILE A 6 -3.14 9.20 4.87
C ILE A 6 -3.33 8.82 6.34
N LYS A 7 -3.24 9.79 7.24
CA LYS A 7 -3.24 9.56 8.69
C LYS A 7 -2.13 8.56 9.06
N LYS A 8 -2.46 7.44 9.68
CA LYS A 8 -1.51 6.39 10.09
C LYS A 8 -1.34 5.28 9.06
N TYR A 9 -1.96 5.42 7.88
CA TYR A 9 -1.95 4.37 6.86
C TYR A 9 -1.00 4.73 5.73
N ILE A 10 -0.19 3.75 5.30
CA ILE A 10 0.61 3.86 4.08
C ILE A 10 -0.05 2.98 3.05
N ILE A 11 -0.44 3.56 1.92
CA ILE A 11 -1.22 2.90 0.86
C ILE A 11 -0.42 2.94 -0.44
N ALA A 12 -0.28 1.78 -1.08
CA ALA A 12 0.36 1.68 -2.39
C ALA A 12 -0.71 1.88 -3.48
N ALA A 13 -0.45 2.79 -4.39
CA ALA A 13 -1.36 3.10 -5.50
C ALA A 13 -0.58 3.81 -6.60
N ASP A 14 -1.12 3.80 -7.82
CA ASP A 14 -0.50 4.52 -8.93
C ASP A 14 -0.81 6.02 -8.88
N LEU A 15 -2.00 6.37 -8.39
CA LEU A 15 -2.46 7.76 -8.31
C LEU A 15 -2.96 8.07 -6.89
N PRO A 16 -2.88 9.35 -6.47
CA PRO A 16 -3.39 9.75 -5.15
C PRO A 16 -4.89 9.46 -4.99
N GLU A 17 -5.68 9.59 -6.06
CA GLU A 17 -7.12 9.31 -6.03
C GLU A 17 -7.39 7.85 -5.69
N ASP A 18 -6.56 6.94 -6.17
CA ASP A 18 -6.70 5.51 -5.87
C ASP A 18 -6.43 5.24 -4.39
N ALA A 19 -5.44 5.92 -3.82
CA ALA A 19 -5.16 5.83 -2.38
C ALA A 19 -6.32 6.38 -1.55
N GLU A 20 -6.92 7.49 -1.99
CA GLU A 20 -8.11 8.06 -1.34
C GLU A 20 -9.27 7.07 -1.35
N ASN A 21 -9.49 6.41 -2.48
CA ASN A 21 -10.57 5.43 -2.60
C ASN A 21 -10.39 4.25 -1.64
N ILE A 22 -9.16 3.74 -1.53
CA ILE A 22 -8.85 2.68 -0.57
C ILE A 22 -9.12 3.15 0.86
N PHE A 23 -8.71 4.37 1.19
CA PHE A 23 -8.92 4.92 2.52
C PHE A 23 -10.41 5.01 2.86
N ILE A 24 -11.21 5.53 1.94
CA ILE A 24 -12.65 5.72 2.17
C ILE A 24 -13.38 4.36 2.22
N HIS A 25 -13.10 3.46 1.29
CA HIS A 25 -13.87 2.22 1.11
C HIS A 25 -13.41 1.05 1.99
N GLU A 26 -12.12 0.92 2.24
CA GLU A 26 -11.60 -0.20 3.04
C GLU A 26 -11.42 0.16 4.51
N ILE A 27 -10.97 1.39 4.80
CA ILE A 27 -10.79 1.84 6.17
C ILE A 27 -12.09 2.42 6.73
N GLY A 28 -12.90 3.04 5.87
CA GLY A 28 -14.21 3.55 6.25
C GLY A 28 -14.19 4.89 6.98
N GLU A 29 -13.09 5.62 6.92
CA GLU A 29 -12.99 6.95 7.50
C GLU A 29 -13.12 8.04 6.44
N THR A 30 -13.53 9.24 6.84
CA THR A 30 -13.54 10.39 5.96
C THR A 30 -12.11 10.88 5.74
N LEU A 31 -11.84 11.44 4.55
CA LEU A 31 -10.53 12.00 4.26
C LEU A 31 -10.21 13.14 5.22
N PRO A 32 -8.97 13.24 5.70
CA PRO A 32 -8.55 14.37 6.51
C PRO A 32 -8.51 15.65 5.67
N GLU A 33 -8.62 16.80 6.32
CA GLU A 33 -8.49 18.11 5.65
C GLU A 33 -7.06 18.32 5.14
N GLU A 34 -6.09 17.66 5.76
CA GLU A 34 -4.70 17.74 5.38
C GLU A 34 -4.45 17.08 4.03
N ALA A 35 -3.49 17.62 3.28
CA ALA A 35 -3.11 17.05 2.00
C ALA A 35 -2.53 15.64 2.17
N ILE A 36 -2.80 14.76 1.18
CA ILE A 36 -2.21 13.44 1.12
C ILE A 36 -0.72 13.60 0.84
N GLU A 37 0.10 12.91 1.63
CA GLU A 37 1.55 12.97 1.49
C GLU A 37 2.05 11.78 0.66
N GLU A 38 2.77 12.06 -0.44
CA GLU A 38 3.51 11.03 -1.15
C GLU A 38 4.78 10.74 -0.36
N VAL A 39 5.01 9.48 -0.01
CA VAL A 39 6.19 9.09 0.75
C VAL A 39 7.19 8.35 -0.12
N SER A 40 8.46 8.45 0.25
CA SER A 40 9.53 7.80 -0.49
C SER A 40 9.40 6.27 -0.44
N LEU A 41 9.61 5.61 -1.59
CA LEU A 41 9.67 4.16 -1.66
C LEU A 41 10.89 3.59 -0.94
N GLN A 42 11.88 4.42 -0.64
CA GLN A 42 13.07 4.01 0.12
C GLN A 42 12.89 4.11 1.62
N LEU A 43 11.74 4.61 2.09
CA LEU A 43 11.46 4.68 3.52
C LEU A 43 11.44 3.26 4.12
N GLU A 44 12.20 3.08 5.20
CA GLU A 44 12.27 1.79 5.90
C GLU A 44 11.14 1.66 6.90
N ILE A 45 10.54 0.48 6.95
CA ILE A 45 9.43 0.16 7.85
C ILE A 45 9.77 -1.12 8.60
N CYS A 46 9.53 -1.11 9.91
CA CYS A 46 9.65 -2.31 10.73
C CYS A 46 8.39 -3.15 10.55
N CYS A 47 8.53 -4.34 9.98
CA CYS A 47 7.43 -5.27 9.78
C CYS A 47 7.07 -6.00 11.08
N ASP A 48 5.86 -6.58 11.12
CA ASP A 48 5.36 -7.26 12.32
C ASP A 48 6.21 -8.47 12.73
N ASP A 49 6.92 -9.06 11.78
CA ASP A 49 7.84 -10.18 12.04
C ASP A 49 9.24 -9.74 12.48
N GLY A 50 9.46 -8.45 12.69
CA GLY A 50 10.73 -7.89 13.13
C GLY A 50 11.69 -7.51 12.01
N ARG A 51 11.36 -7.81 10.75
CA ARG A 51 12.21 -7.42 9.61
C ARG A 51 12.07 -5.93 9.33
N VAL A 52 13.16 -5.31 8.89
CA VAL A 52 13.14 -3.93 8.41
C VAL A 52 13.19 -3.97 6.88
N MET A 53 12.18 -3.43 6.22
CA MET A 53 12.06 -3.43 4.77
C MET A 53 11.72 -2.03 4.26
N THR A 54 12.20 -1.70 3.06
CA THR A 54 11.73 -0.47 2.41
C THR A 54 10.29 -0.69 1.91
N ILE A 55 9.57 0.42 1.70
CA ILE A 55 8.23 0.35 1.11
C ILE A 55 8.30 -0.33 -0.25
N LYS A 56 9.33 -0.04 -1.05
CA LYS A 56 9.53 -0.66 -2.36
C LYS A 56 9.63 -2.18 -2.25
N GLU A 57 10.39 -2.68 -1.28
CA GLU A 57 10.53 -4.12 -1.05
C GLU A 57 9.21 -4.77 -0.67
N ILE A 58 8.43 -4.11 0.19
CA ILE A 58 7.11 -4.60 0.60
C ILE A 58 6.15 -4.66 -0.60
N ILE A 59 6.14 -3.62 -1.42
CA ILE A 59 5.31 -3.58 -2.63
C ILE A 59 5.71 -4.69 -3.58
N ASN A 60 7.01 -4.88 -3.83
CA ASN A 60 7.50 -5.92 -4.73
C ASN A 60 7.14 -7.32 -4.23
N GLU A 61 7.22 -7.58 -2.94
CA GLU A 61 6.80 -8.86 -2.36
C GLU A 61 5.33 -9.14 -2.64
N GLU A 62 4.46 -8.13 -2.44
CA GLU A 62 3.03 -8.27 -2.69
C GLU A 62 2.73 -8.49 -4.17
N LEU A 63 3.40 -7.76 -5.06
CA LEU A 63 3.22 -7.93 -6.50
C LEU A 63 3.67 -9.31 -6.97
N ASP A 64 4.79 -9.80 -6.48
CA ASP A 64 5.30 -11.15 -6.79
C ASP A 64 4.31 -12.22 -6.34
N LYS A 65 3.74 -12.07 -5.15
CA LYS A 65 2.74 -12.97 -4.60
C LYS A 65 1.48 -13.02 -5.47
N ARG A 66 1.02 -11.86 -5.95
CA ARG A 66 -0.14 -11.76 -6.83
C ARG A 66 0.12 -12.40 -8.19
N GLN A 67 1.32 -12.22 -8.74
CA GLN A 67 1.69 -12.85 -10.00
C GLN A 67 1.73 -14.37 -9.86
N GLU A 68 2.22 -14.89 -8.75
CA GLU A 68 2.23 -16.32 -8.46
C GLU A 68 0.81 -16.87 -8.39
N TRP A 69 -0.11 -16.17 -7.73
CA TRP A 69 -1.51 -16.59 -7.66
C TRP A 69 -2.15 -16.64 -9.05
N ARG A 70 -1.88 -15.65 -9.90
CA ARG A 70 -2.38 -15.65 -11.28
C ARG A 70 -1.84 -16.83 -12.07
N ARG A 71 -0.59 -17.17 -11.86
CA ARG A 71 0.02 -18.34 -12.51
C ARG A 71 -0.67 -19.64 -12.10
N LEU A 72 -1.14 -19.71 -10.85
CA LEU A 72 -1.87 -20.86 -10.33
C LEU A 72 -3.36 -20.85 -10.69
N GLY A 73 -3.80 -19.87 -11.47
CA GLY A 73 -5.19 -19.78 -11.91
C GLY A 73 -6.11 -18.97 -11.01
N VAL A 74 -5.58 -18.37 -9.94
CA VAL A 74 -6.37 -17.50 -9.07
C VAL A 74 -6.52 -16.14 -9.74
N HIS A 75 -7.77 -15.69 -9.91
CA HIS A 75 -8.04 -14.39 -10.51
C HIS A 75 -7.75 -13.27 -9.51
N CYS A 76 -6.77 -12.43 -9.82
CA CYS A 76 -6.47 -11.24 -9.01
C CYS A 76 -5.86 -10.15 -9.89
N GLU A 77 -6.10 -8.89 -9.51
CA GLU A 77 -5.52 -7.74 -10.20
C GLU A 77 -4.15 -7.43 -9.60
N THR A 78 -3.09 -7.59 -10.40
CA THR A 78 -1.71 -7.42 -9.94
C THR A 78 -1.45 -6.03 -9.37
N TYR A 79 -1.93 -4.98 -10.04
CA TYR A 79 -1.65 -3.59 -9.68
C TYR A 79 -2.77 -2.91 -8.90
N ARG A 80 -3.66 -3.69 -8.28
CA ARG A 80 -4.70 -3.11 -7.43
C ARG A 80 -4.08 -2.44 -6.21
N PRO A 81 -4.53 -1.21 -5.85
CA PRO A 81 -4.04 -0.53 -4.64
C PRO A 81 -4.26 -1.35 -3.38
N PHE A 82 -3.38 -1.22 -2.41
CA PHE A 82 -3.47 -1.96 -1.14
C PHE A 82 -2.80 -1.21 0.00
N ILE A 83 -3.16 -1.56 1.23
CA ILE A 83 -2.56 -0.98 2.43
C ILE A 83 -1.21 -1.65 2.70
N VAL A 84 -0.14 -0.86 2.66
CA VAL A 84 1.23 -1.35 2.91
C VAL A 84 1.46 -1.57 4.40
N LYS A 85 1.09 -0.60 5.22
CA LYS A 85 1.36 -0.62 6.65
C LYS A 85 0.42 0.32 7.38
N ILE A 86 0.03 -0.08 8.58
CA ILE A 86 -0.67 0.79 9.52
C ILE A 86 0.37 1.21 10.57
N LEU A 87 0.66 2.51 10.63
CA LEU A 87 1.60 3.06 11.58
C LEU A 87 0.94 3.21 12.95
N THR A 88 1.60 2.74 13.97
CA THR A 88 1.08 2.80 15.34
C THR A 88 1.91 3.73 16.20
#